data_0bfba6e25917f45b1cac87865e8e8c22
#
_entry.id   0bfba6e25917f45b1cac87865e8e8c22
#
_cell.length_a   1.000
_cell.length_b   1.000
_cell.length_c   1.000
_cell.angle_alpha   90.00
_cell.angle_beta   90.00
_cell.angle_gamma   90.00
#
_symmetry.space_group_name_H-M   'P 1'
#
loop_
_entity.id
_entity.type
_entity.pdbx_description
1 polymer ?
#
loop_
_entity_poly.entity_id
_entity_poly.type
_entity_poly.pdbx_seq_one_letter_code
_entity_poly.pdbx_strand_id
1 'polypeptide(L)'
;QGDTEFASVEQQRHLLASAPTDYDRYAAARIMAEEQRHGWQMAYLLMTYFGQQGRREAQKLLERNAQDGDRLLGAFNRPMPHWLDFFCYTMFVDRDGKFQLGMLSTSAFKPLAASMGPMLKEESFHLGTGSNGLRRIIKAGVIPLDLLQRYFNKWVGTAHDLFGTDSSTSAHWAYVWGVKGRWDERKKLEGEIEVNKEVLNEESRGHYHDEIFAEVEKMNAHIPDDVDFKLTIPHENFNREIGNFGGKRCTTEGDLFEGSDEEWEEYLKIVLPTPEDEVLLKELFEQEWIENKPMSARQIATGIGATA
;
A
#
# COMPACT_ATOMS: atom_id res chain seq x y z
N GLN A 1 9.79 -2.08 7.26
CA GLN A 1 9.83 -1.01 6.22
C GLN A 1 10.78 -1.40 5.07
N GLY A 2 12.11 -1.55 5.25
CA GLY A 2 13.02 -1.77 4.12
C GLY A 2 12.75 -3.00 3.26
N ASP A 3 12.15 -4.05 3.80
CA ASP A 3 11.76 -5.25 3.03
C ASP A 3 10.57 -4.95 2.09
N THR A 4 9.62 -4.14 2.54
CA THR A 4 8.46 -3.73 1.75
C THR A 4 8.85 -2.84 0.59
N GLU A 5 9.80 -1.93 0.78
CA GLU A 5 10.31 -1.03 -0.26
C GLU A 5 10.96 -1.79 -1.43
N PHE A 6 11.83 -2.77 -1.14
CA PHE A 6 12.41 -3.60 -2.19
C PHE A 6 11.39 -4.54 -2.84
N ALA A 7 10.45 -5.05 -2.06
CA ALA A 7 9.42 -5.95 -2.55
C ALA A 7 8.45 -5.24 -3.51
N SER A 8 8.08 -3.98 -3.23
CA SER A 8 7.23 -3.19 -4.12
C SER A 8 7.85 -3.03 -5.50
N VAL A 9 9.16 -2.76 -5.57
CA VAL A 9 9.88 -2.67 -6.85
C VAL A 9 9.87 -4.01 -7.60
N GLU A 10 10.08 -5.13 -6.91
CA GLU A 10 10.01 -6.46 -7.55
C GLU A 10 8.63 -6.74 -8.14
N GLN A 11 7.57 -6.41 -7.41
CA GLN A 11 6.20 -6.64 -7.84
C GLN A 11 5.79 -5.75 -9.02
N GLN A 12 6.32 -4.53 -9.11
CA GLN A 12 5.87 -3.51 -10.07
C GLN A 12 6.71 -3.42 -11.36
N ARG A 13 8.01 -3.77 -11.31
CA ARG A 13 8.98 -3.49 -12.39
C ARG A 13 8.58 -4.00 -13.77
N HIS A 14 7.88 -5.12 -13.85
CA HIS A 14 7.46 -5.71 -15.13
C HIS A 14 6.31 -4.92 -15.78
N LEU A 15 5.54 -4.15 -15.00
CA LEU A 15 4.42 -3.36 -15.51
C LEU A 15 4.86 -2.17 -16.37
N LEU A 16 6.12 -1.74 -16.31
CA LEU A 16 6.63 -0.66 -17.16
C LEU A 16 6.47 -0.92 -18.65
N ALA A 17 6.60 -2.18 -19.06
CA ALA A 17 6.49 -2.57 -20.47
C ALA A 17 5.05 -2.46 -21.00
N SER A 18 4.05 -2.69 -20.13
CA SER A 18 2.61 -2.69 -20.45
C SER A 18 1.88 -1.44 -19.93
N ALA A 19 2.60 -0.33 -19.73
CA ALA A 19 1.99 0.88 -19.20
C ALA A 19 0.89 1.42 -20.13
N PRO A 20 -0.33 1.68 -19.60
CA PRO A 20 -1.45 2.08 -20.44
C PRO A 20 -1.25 3.46 -21.08
N THR A 21 -0.45 4.32 -20.49
CA THR A 21 -0.08 5.63 -21.05
C THR A 21 1.36 5.99 -20.74
N ASP A 22 1.92 6.95 -21.46
CA ASP A 22 3.27 7.47 -21.20
C ASP A 22 3.38 8.14 -19.83
N TYR A 23 2.30 8.78 -19.37
CA TYR A 23 2.23 9.32 -18.01
C TYR A 23 2.33 8.21 -16.97
N ASP A 24 1.61 7.11 -17.14
CA ASP A 24 1.62 5.99 -16.18
C ASP A 24 3.00 5.32 -16.16
N ARG A 25 3.64 5.16 -17.33
CA ARG A 25 5.02 4.66 -17.42
C ARG A 25 6.00 5.55 -16.65
N TYR A 26 5.91 6.86 -16.84
CA TYR A 26 6.72 7.82 -16.11
C TYR A 26 6.45 7.74 -14.59
N ALA A 27 5.18 7.71 -14.18
CA ALA A 27 4.80 7.66 -12.78
C ALA A 27 5.33 6.38 -12.10
N ALA A 28 5.13 5.21 -12.71
CA ALA A 28 5.63 3.94 -12.17
C ALA A 28 7.17 3.90 -12.10
N ALA A 29 7.86 4.36 -13.15
CA ALA A 29 9.33 4.41 -13.14
C ALA A 29 9.87 5.31 -12.02
N ARG A 30 9.21 6.44 -11.78
CA ARG A 30 9.56 7.35 -10.70
C ARG A 30 9.30 6.72 -9.33
N ILE A 31 8.11 6.13 -9.11
CA ILE A 31 7.75 5.44 -7.86
C ILE A 31 8.78 4.35 -7.56
N MET A 32 9.09 3.48 -8.51
CA MET A 32 10.09 2.43 -8.30
C MET A 32 11.48 2.95 -7.95
N ALA A 33 11.90 4.08 -8.53
CA ALA A 33 13.18 4.70 -8.18
C ALA A 33 13.18 5.27 -6.76
N GLU A 34 12.05 5.84 -6.32
CA GLU A 34 11.86 6.36 -4.96
C GLU A 34 11.81 5.21 -3.95
N GLU A 35 11.03 4.14 -4.19
CA GLU A 35 10.95 2.93 -3.36
C GLU A 35 12.31 2.22 -3.22
N GLN A 36 13.01 2.04 -4.34
CA GLN A 36 14.36 1.46 -4.34
C GLN A 36 15.32 2.26 -3.46
N ARG A 37 15.24 3.58 -3.51
CA ARG A 37 16.05 4.46 -2.67
C ARG A 37 15.64 4.39 -1.19
N HIS A 38 14.34 4.29 -0.88
CA HIS A 38 13.84 4.06 0.48
C HIS A 38 14.42 2.78 1.08
N GLY A 39 14.39 1.68 0.33
CA GLY A 39 14.98 0.41 0.74
C GLY A 39 16.48 0.53 1.03
N TRP A 40 17.24 1.17 0.13
CA TRP A 40 18.68 1.44 0.33
C TRP A 40 18.93 2.34 1.53
N GLN A 41 18.08 3.32 1.81
CA GLN A 41 18.18 4.16 2.99
C GLN A 41 18.08 3.31 4.27
N MET A 42 17.16 2.34 4.34
CA MET A 42 17.05 1.44 5.49
C MET A 42 18.27 0.54 5.62
N ALA A 43 18.77 -0.04 4.53
CA ALA A 43 19.99 -0.84 4.51
C ALA A 43 21.20 -0.01 4.97
N TYR A 44 21.33 1.23 4.53
CA TYR A 44 22.39 2.16 4.97
C TYR A 44 22.34 2.43 6.47
N LEU A 45 21.17 2.68 7.04
CA LEU A 45 21.02 2.88 8.49
C LEU A 45 21.46 1.64 9.28
N LEU A 46 21.07 0.44 8.83
CA LEU A 46 21.50 -0.81 9.44
C LEU A 46 23.03 -0.97 9.42
N MET A 47 23.63 -0.80 8.26
CA MET A 47 25.08 -0.97 8.09
C MET A 47 25.89 0.06 8.86
N THR A 48 25.40 1.29 8.97
CA THR A 48 26.15 2.40 9.54
C THR A 48 26.11 2.41 11.07
N TYR A 49 24.95 2.12 11.66
CA TYR A 49 24.73 2.35 13.09
C TYR A 49 24.69 1.08 13.94
N PHE A 50 24.55 -0.11 13.35
CA PHE A 50 24.34 -1.36 14.10
C PHE A 50 25.49 -2.38 13.95
N GLY A 51 26.66 -1.93 13.51
CA GLY A 51 27.89 -2.73 13.44
C GLY A 51 27.74 -4.02 12.62
N GLN A 52 28.34 -5.11 13.08
CA GLN A 52 28.31 -6.40 12.37
C GLN A 52 26.89 -6.99 12.27
N GLN A 53 26.07 -6.80 13.30
CA GLN A 53 24.69 -7.27 13.27
C GLN A 53 23.88 -6.52 12.21
N GLY A 54 24.00 -5.19 12.17
CA GLY A 54 23.33 -4.38 11.15
C GLY A 54 23.75 -4.75 9.72
N ARG A 55 25.03 -5.06 9.50
CA ARG A 55 25.51 -5.52 8.18
C ARG A 55 24.89 -6.85 7.78
N ARG A 56 24.76 -7.81 8.71
CA ARG A 56 24.09 -9.08 8.44
C ARG A 56 22.62 -8.91 8.11
N GLU A 57 21.90 -8.05 8.84
CA GLU A 57 20.50 -7.80 8.57
C GLU A 57 20.30 -7.03 7.25
N ALA A 58 21.18 -6.08 6.92
CA ALA A 58 21.15 -5.42 5.62
C ALA A 58 21.43 -6.40 4.47
N GLN A 59 22.36 -7.33 4.64
CA GLN A 59 22.64 -8.38 3.65
C GLN A 59 21.41 -9.28 3.45
N LYS A 60 20.78 -9.78 4.51
CA LYS A 60 19.54 -10.55 4.42
C LYS A 60 18.43 -9.79 3.72
N LEU A 61 18.29 -8.48 4.01
CA LEU A 61 17.32 -7.62 3.37
C LEU A 61 17.52 -7.55 1.84
N LEU A 62 18.76 -7.45 1.39
CA LEU A 62 19.12 -7.37 -0.02
C LEU A 62 19.06 -8.73 -0.76
N GLU A 63 19.24 -9.83 -0.05
CA GLU A 63 19.21 -11.18 -0.60
C GLU A 63 17.80 -11.75 -0.77
N ARG A 64 16.82 -11.24 0.00
CA ARG A 64 15.43 -11.69 -0.11
C ARG A 64 14.83 -11.37 -1.47
N ASN A 65 14.02 -12.28 -1.96
CA ASN A 65 13.25 -12.08 -3.18
C ASN A 65 11.86 -12.74 -3.09
N ALA A 66 10.90 -12.22 -3.86
CA ALA A 66 9.52 -12.70 -3.85
C ALA A 66 9.36 -14.09 -4.52
N GLN A 67 10.22 -14.44 -5.48
CA GLN A 67 10.12 -15.72 -6.21
C GLN A 67 10.38 -16.93 -5.30
N ASP A 68 11.28 -16.76 -4.33
CA ASP A 68 11.60 -17.81 -3.36
C ASP A 68 10.66 -17.78 -2.13
N GLY A 69 9.74 -16.83 -2.08
CA GLY A 69 8.81 -16.66 -0.96
C GLY A 69 9.48 -16.07 0.30
N ASP A 70 10.61 -15.38 0.15
CA ASP A 70 11.46 -14.93 1.26
C ASP A 70 11.09 -13.58 1.84
N ARG A 71 10.16 -12.83 1.20
CA ARG A 71 9.68 -11.56 1.75
C ARG A 71 8.93 -11.80 3.06
N LEU A 72 9.17 -10.92 4.04
CA LEU A 72 8.68 -11.08 5.41
C LEU A 72 7.14 -11.12 5.52
N LEU A 73 6.47 -10.42 4.63
CA LEU A 73 5.01 -10.37 4.59
C LEU A 73 4.51 -11.12 3.36
N GLY A 74 3.57 -12.05 3.55
CA GLY A 74 3.04 -12.94 2.51
C GLY A 74 2.52 -12.21 1.27
N ALA A 75 1.89 -11.06 1.46
CA ALA A 75 1.38 -10.23 0.38
C ALA A 75 2.46 -9.78 -0.62
N PHE A 76 3.70 -9.59 -0.18
CA PHE A 76 4.82 -9.17 -1.02
C PHE A 76 5.50 -10.32 -1.78
N ASN A 77 5.13 -11.56 -1.52
CA ASN A 77 5.54 -12.73 -2.29
C ASN A 77 4.56 -13.02 -3.44
N ARG A 78 3.43 -12.32 -3.51
CA ARG A 78 2.41 -12.50 -4.55
C ARG A 78 2.69 -11.59 -5.76
N PRO A 79 2.40 -12.05 -6.98
CA PRO A 79 2.58 -11.22 -8.16
C PRO A 79 1.58 -10.06 -8.21
N MET A 80 1.96 -8.99 -8.90
CA MET A 80 1.10 -7.87 -9.26
C MET A 80 0.93 -7.89 -10.80
N PRO A 81 -0.04 -8.64 -11.34
CA PRO A 81 -0.05 -9.02 -12.76
C PRO A 81 -0.45 -7.93 -13.73
N HIS A 82 -1.10 -6.85 -13.30
CA HIS A 82 -1.63 -5.80 -14.19
C HIS A 82 -1.77 -4.44 -13.50
N TRP A 83 -2.13 -3.42 -14.29
CA TRP A 83 -2.19 -2.02 -13.86
C TRP A 83 -3.29 -1.69 -12.87
N LEU A 84 -4.37 -2.46 -12.79
CA LEU A 84 -5.37 -2.27 -11.75
C LEU A 84 -4.78 -2.59 -10.37
N ASP A 85 -3.98 -3.67 -10.25
CA ASP A 85 -3.25 -3.97 -9.03
C ASP A 85 -2.31 -2.82 -8.64
N PHE A 86 -1.56 -2.27 -9.61
CA PHE A 86 -0.67 -1.13 -9.37
C PHE A 86 -1.40 0.09 -8.81
N PHE A 87 -2.54 0.47 -9.41
CA PHE A 87 -3.30 1.62 -8.93
C PHE A 87 -3.96 1.37 -7.57
N CYS A 88 -4.45 0.15 -7.31
CA CYS A 88 -4.97 -0.21 -5.99
C CYS A 88 -3.85 -0.27 -4.95
N TYR A 89 -2.70 -0.83 -5.27
CA TYR A 89 -1.53 -0.86 -4.40
C TYR A 89 -1.11 0.55 -3.99
N THR A 90 -0.85 1.43 -4.94
CA THR A 90 -0.45 2.81 -4.67
C THR A 90 -1.53 3.64 -3.98
N MET A 91 -2.80 3.28 -4.15
CA MET A 91 -3.91 3.92 -3.45
C MET A 91 -4.03 3.46 -2.00
N PHE A 92 -3.93 2.15 -1.74
CA PHE A 92 -4.25 1.55 -0.44
C PHE A 92 -3.01 1.16 0.36
N VAL A 93 -2.02 0.51 -0.26
CA VAL A 93 -0.82 0.01 0.45
C VAL A 93 0.18 1.14 0.72
N ASP A 94 0.50 1.98 -0.28
CA ASP A 94 1.37 3.13 -0.04
C ASP A 94 0.74 4.13 0.96
N ARG A 95 -0.58 4.15 1.05
CA ARG A 95 -1.26 4.94 2.09
C ARG A 95 -1.03 4.40 3.49
N ASP A 96 -0.97 3.09 3.70
CA ASP A 96 -0.47 2.52 4.95
C ASP A 96 0.98 2.97 5.19
N GLY A 97 1.82 2.90 4.16
CA GLY A 97 3.21 3.38 4.20
C GLY A 97 3.32 4.80 4.74
N LYS A 98 2.47 5.72 4.29
CA LYS A 98 2.40 7.09 4.82
C LYS A 98 2.20 7.13 6.35
N PHE A 99 1.32 6.30 6.90
CA PHE A 99 1.10 6.23 8.36
C PHE A 99 2.31 5.60 9.06
N GLN A 100 2.90 4.53 8.51
CA GLN A 100 4.09 3.90 9.07
C GLN A 100 5.28 4.86 9.10
N LEU A 101 5.55 5.58 8.00
CA LEU A 101 6.60 6.61 7.95
C LEU A 101 6.31 7.75 8.92
N GLY A 102 5.05 8.15 9.08
CA GLY A 102 4.62 9.12 10.08
C GLY A 102 5.00 8.69 11.49
N MET A 103 4.71 7.45 11.87
CA MET A 103 5.07 6.88 13.16
C MET A 103 6.61 6.80 13.35
N LEU A 104 7.36 6.41 12.33
CA LEU A 104 8.83 6.36 12.36
C LEU A 104 9.47 7.75 12.39
N SER A 105 8.77 8.78 11.90
CA SER A 105 9.25 10.15 11.91
C SER A 105 9.41 10.75 13.31
N THR A 106 8.76 10.14 14.31
CA THR A 106 8.85 10.53 15.73
C THR A 106 9.95 9.77 16.49
N SER A 107 10.70 8.91 15.78
CA SER A 107 11.71 8.04 16.38
C SER A 107 12.74 8.80 17.22
N ALA A 108 13.07 8.25 18.38
CA ALA A 108 14.22 8.69 19.20
C ALA A 108 15.56 8.46 18.49
N PHE A 109 15.61 7.51 17.54
CA PHE A 109 16.76 7.30 16.67
C PHE A 109 16.79 8.35 15.57
N LYS A 110 17.46 9.46 15.81
CA LYS A 110 17.48 10.66 14.94
C LYS A 110 17.79 10.39 13.46
N PRO A 111 18.75 9.50 13.09
CA PRO A 111 19.00 9.21 11.67
C PRO A 111 17.77 8.63 10.96
N LEU A 112 17.01 7.74 11.61
CA LEU A 112 15.76 7.21 11.09
C LEU A 112 14.70 8.30 10.98
N ALA A 113 14.45 9.05 12.06
CA ALA A 113 13.46 10.12 12.07
C ALA A 113 13.72 11.17 10.97
N ALA A 114 14.97 11.53 10.74
CA ALA A 114 15.36 12.51 9.73
C ALA A 114 15.13 12.03 8.29
N SER A 115 15.26 10.72 8.04
CA SER A 115 15.03 10.14 6.70
C SER A 115 13.56 10.06 6.32
N MET A 116 12.64 10.08 7.28
CA MET A 116 11.18 9.97 7.01
C MET A 116 10.59 11.19 6.29
N GLY A 117 11.10 12.38 6.55
CA GLY A 117 10.55 13.61 5.98
C GLY A 117 10.57 13.66 4.45
N PRO A 118 11.70 13.37 3.77
CA PRO A 118 11.74 13.22 2.33
C PRO A 118 10.81 12.12 1.80
N MET A 119 10.81 10.93 2.41
CA MET A 119 9.96 9.81 2.02
C MET A 119 8.47 10.20 2.07
N LEU A 120 8.00 10.81 3.16
CA LEU A 120 6.60 11.29 3.29
C LEU A 120 6.17 12.28 2.19
N LYS A 121 7.12 13.07 1.65
CA LYS A 121 6.81 13.96 0.51
C LYS A 121 6.62 13.18 -0.79
N GLU A 122 7.38 12.12 -0.97
CA GLU A 122 7.32 11.26 -2.15
C GLU A 122 6.06 10.40 -2.13
N GLU A 123 5.68 9.89 -0.97
CA GLU A 123 4.41 9.19 -0.77
C GLU A 123 3.19 9.99 -1.28
N SER A 124 3.23 11.30 -1.18
CA SER A 124 2.15 12.14 -1.72
C SER A 124 1.99 12.01 -3.23
N PHE A 125 3.08 11.74 -3.97
CA PHE A 125 3.03 11.47 -5.40
C PHE A 125 2.52 10.05 -5.68
N HIS A 126 2.93 9.06 -4.92
CA HIS A 126 2.46 7.68 -5.02
C HIS A 126 0.94 7.63 -4.84
N LEU A 127 0.42 8.16 -3.73
CA LEU A 127 -1.01 8.24 -3.44
C LEU A 127 -1.80 8.97 -4.54
N GLY A 128 -1.24 10.07 -5.04
CA GLY A 128 -1.83 10.82 -6.15
C GLY A 128 -1.89 10.01 -7.45
N THR A 129 -0.91 9.16 -7.70
CA THR A 129 -0.87 8.26 -8.86
C THR A 129 -1.97 7.21 -8.78
N GLY A 130 -2.09 6.50 -7.65
CA GLY A 130 -3.13 5.50 -7.43
C GLY A 130 -4.54 6.08 -7.54
N SER A 131 -4.83 7.13 -6.75
CA SER A 131 -6.15 7.79 -6.75
C SER A 131 -6.54 8.31 -8.14
N ASN A 132 -5.59 8.90 -8.89
CA ASN A 132 -5.86 9.43 -10.23
C ASN A 132 -6.03 8.30 -11.27
N GLY A 133 -5.26 7.20 -11.15
CA GLY A 133 -5.43 6.02 -12.00
C GLY A 133 -6.81 5.41 -11.83
N LEU A 134 -7.24 5.15 -10.60
CA LEU A 134 -8.57 4.59 -10.31
C LEU A 134 -9.70 5.50 -10.79
N ARG A 135 -9.60 6.83 -10.62
CA ARG A 135 -10.60 7.77 -11.16
C ARG A 135 -10.70 7.73 -12.68
N ARG A 136 -9.57 7.57 -13.39
CA ARG A 136 -9.58 7.43 -14.86
C ARG A 136 -10.23 6.12 -15.28
N ILE A 137 -9.99 5.03 -14.57
CA ILE A 137 -10.63 3.73 -14.79
C ILE A 137 -12.15 3.83 -14.61
N ILE A 138 -12.61 4.41 -13.50
CA ILE A 138 -14.04 4.60 -13.23
C ILE A 138 -14.71 5.43 -14.33
N LYS A 139 -14.09 6.55 -14.72
CA LYS A 139 -14.62 7.43 -15.77
C LYS A 139 -14.66 6.76 -17.14
N ALA A 140 -13.73 5.89 -17.45
CA ALA A 140 -13.70 5.16 -18.72
C ALA A 140 -14.83 4.12 -18.82
N GLY A 141 -15.28 3.56 -17.68
CA GLY A 141 -16.38 2.60 -17.61
C GLY A 141 -16.11 1.28 -18.32
N VAL A 142 -14.85 0.94 -18.61
CA VAL A 142 -14.46 -0.28 -19.32
C VAL A 142 -14.34 -1.47 -18.37
N ILE A 143 -13.81 -1.22 -17.16
CA ILE A 143 -13.74 -2.26 -16.11
C ILE A 143 -15.08 -2.27 -15.36
N PRO A 144 -15.77 -3.43 -15.24
CA PRO A 144 -16.98 -3.56 -14.43
C PRO A 144 -16.72 -3.15 -12.97
N LEU A 145 -17.69 -2.45 -12.37
CA LEU A 145 -17.52 -1.93 -11.00
C LEU A 145 -17.46 -3.03 -9.94
N ASP A 146 -18.13 -4.15 -10.14
CA ASP A 146 -18.05 -5.33 -9.27
C ASP A 146 -16.65 -5.96 -9.33
N LEU A 147 -16.01 -5.97 -10.50
CA LEU A 147 -14.63 -6.39 -10.65
C LEU A 147 -13.68 -5.43 -9.93
N LEU A 148 -13.88 -4.13 -10.09
CA LEU A 148 -13.11 -3.11 -9.39
C LEU A 148 -13.25 -3.25 -7.85
N GLN A 149 -14.48 -3.54 -7.38
CA GLN A 149 -14.77 -3.81 -5.96
C GLN A 149 -13.96 -4.99 -5.42
N ARG A 150 -13.81 -6.09 -6.18
CA ARG A 150 -13.01 -7.24 -5.76
C ARG A 150 -11.54 -6.87 -5.53
N TYR A 151 -10.98 -5.99 -6.36
CA TYR A 151 -9.61 -5.48 -6.18
C TYR A 151 -9.50 -4.52 -4.99
N PHE A 152 -10.52 -3.73 -4.70
CA PHE A 152 -10.56 -2.93 -3.47
C PHE A 152 -10.53 -3.83 -2.24
N ASN A 153 -11.36 -4.87 -2.22
CA ASN A 153 -11.40 -5.83 -1.12
C ASN A 153 -10.04 -6.52 -0.90
N LYS A 154 -9.37 -6.93 -1.99
CA LYS A 154 -8.03 -7.53 -1.95
C LYS A 154 -7.00 -6.59 -1.30
N TRP A 155 -6.90 -5.37 -1.79
CA TRP A 155 -5.80 -4.48 -1.41
C TRP A 155 -6.05 -3.74 -0.10
N VAL A 156 -7.29 -3.45 0.26
CA VAL A 156 -7.64 -2.89 1.58
C VAL A 156 -7.38 -3.92 2.68
N GLY A 157 -7.78 -5.18 2.50
CA GLY A 157 -7.48 -6.26 3.44
C GLY A 157 -5.96 -6.42 3.65
N THR A 158 -5.19 -6.40 2.55
CA THR A 158 -3.72 -6.44 2.59
C THR A 158 -3.14 -5.26 3.39
N ALA A 159 -3.59 -4.05 3.14
CA ALA A 159 -3.10 -2.86 3.83
C ALA A 159 -3.41 -2.87 5.33
N HIS A 160 -4.57 -3.37 5.73
CA HIS A 160 -4.90 -3.54 7.15
C HIS A 160 -3.92 -4.46 7.88
N ASP A 161 -3.42 -5.51 7.22
CA ASP A 161 -2.43 -6.42 7.81
C ASP A 161 -1.04 -5.79 8.00
N LEU A 162 -0.67 -4.82 7.16
CA LEU A 162 0.65 -4.17 7.24
C LEU A 162 0.84 -3.32 8.50
N PHE A 163 -0.23 -2.84 9.13
CA PHE A 163 -0.13 -2.18 10.44
C PHE A 163 0.38 -3.11 11.53
N GLY A 164 0.18 -4.42 11.39
CA GLY A 164 0.55 -5.39 12.42
C GLY A 164 -0.35 -5.32 13.65
N THR A 165 0.09 -5.94 14.73
CA THR A 165 -0.61 -5.93 16.02
C THR A 165 0.22 -5.24 17.08
N ASP A 166 -0.43 -4.48 17.97
CA ASP A 166 0.25 -3.81 19.09
C ASP A 166 0.78 -4.81 20.12
N SER A 167 0.16 -6.00 20.21
CA SER A 167 0.62 -7.09 21.08
C SER A 167 1.84 -7.88 20.55
N SER A 168 2.33 -7.58 19.35
CA SER A 168 3.48 -8.25 18.79
C SER A 168 4.79 -7.87 19.52
N THR A 169 5.74 -8.80 19.55
CA THR A 169 7.08 -8.55 20.10
C THR A 169 7.77 -7.37 19.39
N SER A 170 7.57 -7.24 18.09
CA SER A 170 8.13 -6.13 17.29
C SER A 170 7.54 -4.79 17.70
N ALA A 171 6.22 -4.69 17.89
CA ALA A 171 5.56 -3.48 18.35
C ALA A 171 6.05 -3.11 19.75
N HIS A 172 6.05 -4.07 20.68
CA HIS A 172 6.52 -3.85 22.06
C HIS A 172 7.92 -3.22 22.08
N TRP A 173 8.90 -3.81 21.42
CA TRP A 173 10.27 -3.29 21.43
C TRP A 173 10.42 -1.98 20.67
N ALA A 174 9.66 -1.77 19.58
CA ALA A 174 9.64 -0.50 18.88
C ALA A 174 9.19 0.65 19.79
N TYR A 175 8.21 0.41 20.66
CA TYR A 175 7.71 1.40 21.62
C TYR A 175 8.66 1.60 22.81
N VAL A 176 9.16 0.51 23.40
CA VAL A 176 10.06 0.57 24.56
C VAL A 176 11.34 1.34 24.23
N TRP A 177 11.86 1.18 23.03
CA TRP A 177 13.11 1.84 22.59
C TRP A 177 12.87 3.17 21.89
N GLY A 178 11.62 3.61 21.78
CA GLY A 178 11.26 4.85 21.11
C GLY A 178 11.60 4.88 19.62
N VAL A 179 11.57 3.72 18.96
CA VAL A 179 11.79 3.64 17.51
C VAL A 179 10.57 4.13 16.73
N LYS A 180 9.38 3.95 17.30
CA LYS A 180 8.09 4.27 16.71
C LYS A 180 7.23 5.03 17.71
N GLY A 181 6.54 6.07 17.26
CA GLY A 181 5.57 6.82 18.05
C GLY A 181 4.25 6.98 17.30
N ARG A 182 3.44 7.95 17.72
CA ARG A 182 2.15 8.20 17.07
C ARG A 182 2.35 8.88 15.71
N TRP A 183 1.58 8.48 14.70
CA TRP A 183 1.73 8.94 13.31
C TRP A 183 1.54 10.48 13.13
N ASP A 184 0.74 11.12 13.98
CA ASP A 184 0.45 12.54 13.96
C ASP A 184 1.12 13.35 15.08
N GLU A 185 1.99 12.75 15.88
CA GLU A 185 2.61 13.35 17.07
C GLU A 185 3.32 14.68 16.78
N ARG A 186 3.90 14.83 15.59
CA ARG A 186 4.52 16.09 15.17
C ARG A 186 3.53 17.20 14.81
N LYS A 187 2.29 16.86 14.54
CA LYS A 187 1.27 17.82 14.10
C LYS A 187 0.48 18.43 15.24
N LYS A 188 0.46 17.76 16.40
CA LYS A 188 -0.34 18.11 17.57
C LYS A 188 0.55 18.48 18.76
N LEU A 189 1.31 19.56 18.65
CA LEU A 189 2.16 20.06 19.72
C LEU A 189 1.43 20.95 20.74
N GLU A 190 0.14 21.20 20.59
CA GLU A 190 -0.66 22.01 21.50
C GLU A 190 -1.56 21.12 22.37
N GLY A 191 -1.07 20.80 23.56
CA GLY A 191 -1.77 20.03 24.59
C GLY A 191 -1.05 18.73 24.92
N GLU A 192 -1.02 18.38 26.20
CA GLU A 192 -0.51 17.07 26.66
C GLU A 192 -1.47 15.97 26.20
N ILE A 193 -1.17 15.36 25.06
CA ILE A 193 -1.88 14.16 24.62
C ILE A 193 -1.09 12.98 25.20
N GLU A 194 -1.67 12.30 26.17
CA GLU A 194 -1.14 11.03 26.63
C GLU A 194 -1.24 10.01 25.48
N VAL A 195 -0.09 9.59 24.98
CA VAL A 195 0.00 8.61 23.90
C VAL A 195 -0.11 7.22 24.50
N ASN A 196 -1.21 6.53 24.25
CA ASN A 196 -1.33 5.13 24.60
C ASN A 196 -0.49 4.27 23.63
N LYS A 197 0.69 3.85 24.07
CA LYS A 197 1.63 3.07 23.27
C LYS A 197 1.19 1.63 23.00
N GLU A 198 0.13 1.17 23.67
CA GLU A 198 -0.39 -0.20 23.52
C GLU A 198 -1.36 -0.34 22.35
N VAL A 199 -1.79 0.77 21.74
CA VAL A 199 -2.77 0.81 20.65
C VAL A 199 -2.36 1.68 19.46
N LEU A 200 -1.06 1.96 19.28
CA LEU A 200 -0.58 2.88 18.24
C LEU A 200 -0.85 2.38 16.81
N ASN A 201 -0.72 1.08 16.59
CA ASN A 201 -1.02 0.47 15.29
C ASN A 201 -2.53 0.44 15.04
N GLU A 202 -3.32 0.13 16.07
CA GLU A 202 -4.78 0.12 15.99
C GLU A 202 -5.33 1.53 15.72
N GLU A 203 -4.87 2.54 16.46
CA GLU A 203 -5.25 3.95 16.20
C GLU A 203 -4.87 4.38 14.76
N SER A 204 -3.66 4.05 14.31
CA SER A 204 -3.21 4.41 12.96
C SER A 204 -4.02 3.71 11.89
N ARG A 205 -4.39 2.44 12.09
CA ARG A 205 -5.26 1.67 11.20
C ARG A 205 -6.67 2.26 11.13
N GLY A 206 -7.24 2.69 12.27
CA GLY A 206 -8.53 3.38 12.29
C GLY A 206 -8.51 4.67 11.48
N HIS A 207 -7.49 5.53 11.65
CA HIS A 207 -7.34 6.75 10.86
C HIS A 207 -7.08 6.47 9.38
N TYR A 208 -6.34 5.42 9.05
CA TYR A 208 -6.18 4.94 7.68
C TYR A 208 -7.53 4.55 7.08
N HIS A 209 -8.34 3.78 7.81
CA HIS A 209 -9.67 3.34 7.38
C HIS A 209 -10.57 4.54 7.06
N ASP A 210 -10.64 5.52 7.96
CA ASP A 210 -11.41 6.76 7.74
C ASP A 210 -10.93 7.51 6.48
N GLU A 211 -9.62 7.57 6.25
CA GLU A 211 -9.04 8.28 5.10
C GLU A 211 -9.38 7.56 3.78
N ILE A 212 -9.26 6.22 3.72
CA ILE A 212 -9.61 5.47 2.50
C ILE A 212 -11.11 5.49 2.23
N PHE A 213 -11.93 5.46 3.27
CA PHE A 213 -13.39 5.62 3.13
C PHE A 213 -13.72 6.95 2.43
N ALA A 214 -13.16 8.04 2.92
CA ALA A 214 -13.38 9.36 2.33
C ALA A 214 -12.86 9.47 0.88
N GLU A 215 -11.78 8.77 0.53
CA GLU A 215 -11.27 8.75 -0.85
C GLU A 215 -12.15 7.92 -1.79
N VAL A 216 -12.67 6.78 -1.32
CA VAL A 216 -13.60 5.95 -2.10
C VAL A 216 -14.93 6.69 -2.33
N GLU A 217 -15.45 7.42 -1.33
CA GLU A 217 -16.62 8.28 -1.52
C GLU A 217 -16.38 9.35 -2.61
N LYS A 218 -15.20 9.94 -2.68
CA LYS A 218 -14.85 10.87 -3.79
C LYS A 218 -14.77 10.15 -5.14
N MET A 219 -14.39 8.87 -5.17
CA MET A 219 -14.38 8.06 -6.40
C MET A 219 -15.80 7.74 -6.86
N ASN A 220 -16.72 7.44 -5.94
CA ASN A 220 -18.13 7.21 -6.22
C ASN A 220 -18.80 8.39 -6.92
N ALA A 221 -18.36 9.63 -6.67
CA ALA A 221 -18.85 10.80 -7.38
C ALA A 221 -18.52 10.83 -8.89
N HIS A 222 -17.73 9.89 -9.38
CA HIS A 222 -17.43 9.73 -10.82
C HIS A 222 -18.20 8.60 -11.49
N ILE A 223 -18.94 7.81 -10.72
CA ILE A 223 -19.88 6.80 -11.25
C ILE A 223 -21.11 7.55 -11.78
N PRO A 224 -21.60 7.24 -12.98
CA PRO A 224 -22.81 7.86 -13.52
C PRO A 224 -24.04 7.67 -12.60
N ASP A 225 -24.89 8.69 -12.51
CA ASP A 225 -26.07 8.69 -11.62
C ASP A 225 -27.11 7.61 -11.95
N ASP A 226 -27.11 7.07 -13.16
CA ASP A 226 -27.98 6.00 -13.63
C ASP A 226 -27.46 4.60 -13.32
N VAL A 227 -26.28 4.48 -12.74
CA VAL A 227 -25.67 3.22 -12.32
C VAL A 227 -25.94 2.99 -10.84
N ASP A 228 -26.75 1.99 -10.53
CA ASP A 228 -27.08 1.60 -9.15
C ASP A 228 -25.95 0.73 -8.55
N PHE A 229 -24.78 1.30 -8.39
CA PHE A 229 -23.62 0.67 -7.76
C PHE A 229 -22.75 1.71 -7.07
N LYS A 230 -22.24 1.36 -5.89
CA LYS A 230 -21.25 2.16 -5.18
C LYS A 230 -20.09 1.28 -4.72
N LEU A 231 -18.89 1.75 -4.97
CA LEU A 231 -17.68 1.15 -4.41
C LEU A 231 -17.66 1.37 -2.89
N THR A 232 -17.25 0.34 -2.18
CA THR A 232 -17.11 0.33 -0.73
C THR A 232 -15.71 -0.13 -0.34
N ILE A 233 -15.37 0.02 0.92
CA ILE A 233 -14.19 -0.62 1.51
C ILE A 233 -14.64 -1.75 2.43
N PRO A 234 -13.96 -2.90 2.43
CA PRO A 234 -14.32 -3.99 3.32
C PRO A 234 -14.02 -3.60 4.76
N HIS A 235 -14.74 -4.19 5.69
CA HIS A 235 -14.48 -4.06 7.12
C HIS A 235 -13.06 -4.50 7.47
N GLU A 236 -12.45 -3.88 8.47
CA GLU A 236 -11.07 -4.16 8.90
C GLU A 236 -10.81 -5.61 9.34
N ASN A 237 -11.84 -6.39 9.62
CA ASN A 237 -11.76 -7.81 9.96
C ASN A 237 -11.71 -8.73 8.74
N PHE A 238 -12.07 -8.23 7.56
CA PHE A 238 -12.16 -9.04 6.35
C PHE A 238 -10.79 -9.50 5.87
N ASN A 239 -10.69 -10.79 5.54
CA ASN A 239 -9.55 -11.43 4.87
C ASN A 239 -8.18 -11.13 5.53
N ARG A 240 -8.14 -11.19 6.87
CA ARG A 240 -6.93 -10.90 7.66
C ARG A 240 -6.02 -12.13 7.75
N GLU A 241 -4.73 -11.93 7.54
CA GLU A 241 -3.70 -12.98 7.74
C GLU A 241 -3.11 -12.92 9.16
N ILE A 242 -3.15 -11.75 9.81
CA ILE A 242 -2.57 -11.53 11.13
C ILE A 242 -3.55 -10.91 12.13
N GLY A 243 -3.16 -10.92 13.40
CA GLY A 243 -3.92 -10.29 14.49
C GLY A 243 -5.07 -11.15 15.00
N ASN A 244 -6.00 -10.51 15.72
CA ASN A 244 -7.13 -11.18 16.36
C ASN A 244 -8.09 -11.84 15.38
N PHE A 245 -8.11 -11.37 14.14
CA PHE A 245 -8.92 -11.86 13.04
C PHE A 245 -8.12 -12.67 12.01
N GLY A 246 -6.80 -12.83 12.22
CA GLY A 246 -5.94 -13.63 11.36
C GLY A 246 -6.43 -15.07 11.25
N GLY A 247 -6.65 -15.55 10.02
CA GLY A 247 -7.17 -16.88 9.74
C GLY A 247 -8.65 -17.10 10.08
N LYS A 248 -9.38 -16.07 10.57
CA LYS A 248 -10.83 -16.15 10.74
C LYS A 248 -11.54 -15.81 9.43
N ARG A 249 -12.65 -16.48 9.19
CA ARG A 249 -13.54 -16.17 8.06
C ARG A 249 -14.46 -15.03 8.46
N CYS A 250 -14.18 -13.83 7.99
CA CYS A 250 -15.04 -12.69 8.17
C CYS A 250 -15.54 -12.19 6.82
N THR A 251 -16.81 -11.82 6.73
CA THR A 251 -17.38 -11.23 5.53
C THR A 251 -16.85 -9.83 5.27
N THR A 252 -17.10 -9.26 4.12
CA THR A 252 -16.76 -7.87 3.78
C THR A 252 -17.42 -6.86 4.71
N GLU A 253 -18.50 -7.21 5.37
CA GLU A 253 -19.23 -6.43 6.38
C GLU A 253 -18.61 -6.58 7.78
N GLY A 254 -17.70 -7.54 7.98
CA GLY A 254 -16.99 -7.79 9.23
C GLY A 254 -17.58 -8.88 10.12
N ASP A 255 -18.68 -9.50 9.70
CA ASP A 255 -19.34 -10.57 10.42
C ASP A 255 -18.57 -11.90 10.28
N LEU A 256 -18.60 -12.74 11.32
CA LEU A 256 -18.06 -14.09 11.21
C LEU A 256 -18.91 -14.92 10.24
N PHE A 257 -18.25 -15.59 9.31
CA PHE A 257 -18.89 -16.47 8.35
C PHE A 257 -19.18 -17.85 8.98
N GLU A 258 -20.45 -18.24 8.99
CA GLU A 258 -20.93 -19.48 9.63
C GLU A 258 -21.22 -20.61 8.62
N GLY A 259 -20.57 -20.63 7.46
CA GLY A 259 -20.75 -21.65 6.42
C GLY A 259 -19.70 -22.76 6.41
N SER A 260 -19.88 -23.74 5.52
CA SER A 260 -18.88 -24.79 5.25
C SER A 260 -17.63 -24.22 4.57
N ASP A 261 -16.61 -25.08 4.39
CA ASP A 261 -15.39 -24.70 3.67
C ASP A 261 -15.71 -24.37 2.20
N GLU A 262 -16.55 -25.17 1.57
CA GLU A 262 -16.98 -24.97 0.18
C GLU A 262 -17.77 -23.67 0.02
N GLU A 263 -18.69 -23.36 0.93
CA GLU A 263 -19.45 -22.12 0.91
C GLU A 263 -18.56 -20.90 1.11
N TRP A 264 -17.52 -21.02 1.94
CA TRP A 264 -16.52 -19.97 2.12
C TRP A 264 -15.70 -19.74 0.85
N GLU A 265 -15.24 -20.80 0.19
CA GLU A 265 -14.51 -20.68 -1.08
C GLU A 265 -15.35 -20.03 -2.17
N GLU A 266 -16.64 -20.39 -2.26
CA GLU A 266 -17.56 -19.74 -3.22
C GLU A 266 -17.78 -18.25 -2.86
N TYR A 267 -17.93 -17.92 -1.58
CA TYR A 267 -18.01 -16.52 -1.14
C TYR A 267 -16.76 -15.73 -1.55
N LEU A 268 -15.57 -16.28 -1.32
CA LEU A 268 -14.32 -15.61 -1.71
C LEU A 268 -14.23 -15.33 -3.21
N LYS A 269 -14.74 -16.22 -4.07
CA LYS A 269 -14.78 -15.97 -5.54
C LYS A 269 -15.70 -14.80 -5.92
N ILE A 270 -16.70 -14.50 -5.10
CA ILE A 270 -17.58 -13.35 -5.33
C ILE A 270 -16.92 -12.05 -4.91
N VAL A 271 -16.19 -12.06 -3.78
CA VAL A 271 -15.69 -10.83 -3.15
C VAL A 271 -14.22 -10.54 -3.39
N LEU A 272 -13.43 -11.50 -3.89
CA LEU A 272 -12.01 -11.34 -4.23
C LEU A 272 -11.78 -11.65 -5.71
N PRO A 273 -10.68 -11.11 -6.30
CA PRO A 273 -10.30 -11.43 -7.68
C PRO A 273 -10.05 -12.92 -7.90
N THR A 274 -10.49 -13.42 -9.03
CA THR A 274 -10.26 -14.79 -9.50
C THR A 274 -9.15 -14.83 -10.57
N PRO A 275 -8.58 -16.01 -10.89
CA PRO A 275 -7.62 -16.13 -11.99
C PRO A 275 -8.18 -15.69 -13.35
N GLU A 276 -9.48 -15.86 -13.59
CA GLU A 276 -10.16 -15.42 -14.79
C GLU A 276 -10.20 -13.89 -14.88
N ASP A 277 -10.40 -13.21 -13.75
CA ASP A 277 -10.34 -11.75 -13.67
C ASP A 277 -8.96 -11.20 -14.03
N GLU A 278 -7.90 -11.89 -13.59
CA GLU A 278 -6.51 -11.51 -13.93
C GLU A 278 -6.24 -11.61 -15.43
N VAL A 279 -6.75 -12.65 -16.08
CA VAL A 279 -6.62 -12.83 -17.54
C VAL A 279 -7.38 -11.72 -18.26
N LEU A 280 -8.63 -11.48 -17.89
CA LEU A 280 -9.46 -10.42 -18.46
C LEU A 280 -8.79 -9.04 -18.35
N LEU A 281 -8.27 -8.72 -17.19
CA LEU A 281 -7.65 -7.41 -16.96
C LEU A 281 -6.34 -7.24 -17.74
N LYS A 282 -5.54 -8.29 -17.89
CA LYS A 282 -4.35 -8.23 -18.76
C LYS A 282 -4.73 -7.89 -20.20
N GLU A 283 -5.75 -8.56 -20.76
CA GLU A 283 -6.25 -8.30 -22.12
C GLU A 283 -6.82 -6.88 -22.25
N LEU A 284 -7.57 -6.41 -21.23
CA LEU A 284 -8.13 -5.05 -21.25
C LEU A 284 -7.01 -3.98 -21.24
N PHE A 285 -5.97 -4.14 -20.41
CA PHE A 285 -4.88 -3.18 -20.33
C PHE A 285 -3.93 -3.19 -21.54
N GLU A 286 -4.06 -4.14 -22.46
CA GLU A 286 -3.40 -4.10 -23.79
C GLU A 286 -4.09 -3.12 -24.76
N GLN A 287 -5.30 -2.64 -24.42
CA GLN A 287 -6.11 -1.74 -25.26
C GLN A 287 -5.98 -0.28 -24.80
N GLU A 288 -6.10 0.66 -25.75
CA GLU A 288 -6.04 2.09 -25.46
C GLU A 288 -7.42 2.64 -25.09
N TRP A 289 -7.80 2.58 -23.83
CA TRP A 289 -9.06 3.13 -23.30
C TRP A 289 -8.88 4.06 -22.11
N ILE A 290 -7.72 4.06 -21.46
CA ILE A 290 -7.44 4.97 -20.35
C ILE A 290 -6.99 6.33 -20.90
N GLU A 291 -7.63 7.40 -20.43
CA GLU A 291 -7.24 8.76 -20.78
C GLU A 291 -5.79 9.05 -20.40
N ASN A 292 -5.00 9.49 -21.37
CA ASN A 292 -3.63 9.93 -21.13
C ASN A 292 -3.63 11.27 -20.38
N LYS A 293 -2.90 11.35 -19.28
CA LYS A 293 -2.68 12.59 -18.55
C LYS A 293 -1.45 13.30 -19.10
N PRO A 294 -1.59 14.51 -19.69
CA PRO A 294 -0.44 15.22 -20.22
C PRO A 294 0.55 15.57 -19.09
N MET A 295 1.82 15.28 -19.31
CA MET A 295 2.88 15.68 -18.38
C MET A 295 3.08 17.20 -18.44
N SER A 296 3.15 17.84 -17.27
CA SER A 296 3.51 19.26 -17.19
C SER A 296 4.97 19.48 -17.58
N ALA A 297 5.31 20.68 -18.03
CA ALA A 297 6.69 21.05 -18.35
C ALA A 297 7.66 20.77 -17.17
N ARG A 298 7.18 20.97 -15.92
CA ARG A 298 7.97 20.65 -14.72
C ARG A 298 8.23 19.17 -14.56
N GLN A 299 7.22 18.32 -14.81
CA GLN A 299 7.38 16.86 -14.75
C GLN A 299 8.35 16.34 -15.82
N ILE A 300 8.25 16.91 -17.03
CA ILE A 300 9.19 16.60 -18.11
C ILE A 300 10.62 17.00 -17.73
N ALA A 301 10.80 18.21 -17.20
CA ALA A 301 12.12 18.74 -16.84
C ALA A 301 12.76 17.93 -15.67
N THR A 302 11.98 17.52 -14.68
CA THR A 302 12.50 16.71 -13.54
C THR A 302 12.76 15.25 -13.92
N GLY A 303 12.05 14.70 -14.91
CA GLY A 303 12.26 13.34 -15.43
C GLY A 303 13.47 13.19 -16.34
N ILE A 304 13.99 14.30 -16.91
CA ILE A 304 15.14 14.32 -17.83
C ILE A 304 16.45 14.71 -17.09
N GLY A 305 16.48 14.58 -15.77
CA GLY A 305 17.74 14.78 -15.02
C GLY A 305 18.18 16.23 -14.94
N ALA A 306 17.29 17.13 -14.61
CA ALA A 306 17.65 18.45 -14.12
C ALA A 306 18.30 18.34 -12.73
N THR A 307 19.49 17.77 -12.67
CA THR A 307 20.48 18.05 -11.64
C THR A 307 21.14 19.37 -12.02
N ALA A 308 20.68 20.45 -11.47
CA ALA A 308 21.43 21.68 -11.34
C ALA A 308 21.45 22.08 -9.89
#